data_94326a8c031d9a8a97b959c2c198d7ee
#
_entry.id   94326a8c031d9a8a97b959c2c198d7ee
#
_cell.length_a   1.000
_cell.length_b   1.000
_cell.length_c   1.000
_cell.angle_alpha   90.00
_cell.angle_beta   90.00
_cell.angle_gamma   90.00
#
_symmetry.space_group_name_H-M   'P 1'
#
loop_
_entity.id
_entity.type
_entity.pdbx_description
1 polymer ?
#
loop_
_entity_poly.entity_id
_entity_poly.type
_entity_poly.pdbx_seq_one_letter_code
_entity_poly.pdbx_strand_id
1 'polypeptide(L)'
;MKYIKIFLLFAAVSLICACSSDDPSSESIFNTNSPERTDFDKWLLTNYTNPYNIQFNYLYNDKLSDNYYNVIPAGAGNSKAMAILLKHVWLDAYTEVAGADFVKSNAFRVIQLIGSPEYDGQGSIVLGTAEGGIQVTLFRINELDLNHIYVNQDSPYRSKDALPLDLNYW
;
A
#
# COMPACT_ATOMS: atom_id res chain seq x y z
N MET A 1 -21.47 62.53 27.78
CA MET A 1 -20.81 62.11 26.53
C MET A 1 -19.29 61.88 26.66
N LYS A 2 -18.54 62.49 27.58
CA LYS A 2 -17.11 62.25 27.74
C LYS A 2 -16.78 60.84 28.27
N TYR A 3 -17.58 60.32 29.22
CA TYR A 3 -17.33 58.98 29.83
C TYR A 3 -17.69 57.81 28.91
N ILE A 4 -18.62 57.99 27.99
CA ILE A 4 -18.97 56.98 26.98
C ILE A 4 -17.82 56.72 26.01
N LYS A 5 -17.11 57.80 25.61
CA LYS A 5 -15.92 57.68 24.74
C LYS A 5 -14.76 56.95 25.41
N ILE A 6 -14.57 57.21 26.73
CA ILE A 6 -13.54 56.53 27.53
C ILE A 6 -13.87 55.03 27.70
N PHE A 7 -15.17 54.71 27.94
CA PHE A 7 -15.61 53.33 28.09
C PHE A 7 -15.48 52.54 26.76
N LEU A 8 -15.81 53.17 25.63
CA LEU A 8 -15.58 52.59 24.29
C LEU A 8 -14.12 52.38 23.96
N LEU A 9 -13.23 53.29 24.37
CA LEU A 9 -11.80 53.14 24.19
C LEU A 9 -11.24 51.98 25.02
N PHE A 10 -11.72 51.80 26.25
CA PHE A 10 -11.28 50.73 27.14
C PHE A 10 -11.79 49.34 26.64
N ALA A 11 -13.00 49.28 26.11
CA ALA A 11 -13.56 48.09 25.50
C ALA A 11 -12.84 47.69 24.21
N ALA A 12 -12.38 48.64 23.42
CA ALA A 12 -11.60 48.39 22.21
C ALA A 12 -10.20 47.82 22.50
N VAL A 13 -9.56 48.31 23.58
CA VAL A 13 -8.22 47.82 24.00
C VAL A 13 -8.26 46.42 24.57
N SER A 14 -9.36 46.04 25.28
CA SER A 14 -9.51 44.68 25.83
C SER A 14 -9.76 43.61 24.75
N LEU A 15 -10.21 43.97 23.55
CA LEU A 15 -10.41 43.02 22.42
C LEU A 15 -9.11 42.67 21.71
N ILE A 16 -8.03 43.45 21.89
CA ILE A 16 -6.76 43.20 21.22
C ILE A 16 -5.89 42.19 21.98
N CYS A 17 -6.14 41.97 23.26
CA CYS A 17 -5.40 41.01 24.10
C CYS A 17 -5.96 39.58 24.10
N ALA A 18 -7.02 39.30 23.33
CA ALA A 18 -7.68 38.00 23.33
C ALA A 18 -7.11 36.98 22.33
N CYS A 19 -6.09 37.33 21.57
CA CYS A 19 -5.35 36.39 20.70
C CYS A 19 -3.95 36.13 21.29
N SER A 20 -3.87 35.41 22.40
CA SER A 20 -2.68 34.63 22.65
C SER A 20 -2.90 33.32 21.87
N SER A 21 -2.35 33.24 20.67
CA SER A 21 -2.15 31.95 20.03
C SER A 21 -1.14 31.20 20.90
N ASP A 22 -1.59 30.21 21.65
CA ASP A 22 -0.67 29.18 22.10
C ASP A 22 -0.10 28.54 20.84
N ASP A 23 1.08 28.96 20.44
CA ASP A 23 1.81 28.29 19.38
C ASP A 23 1.98 26.81 19.82
N PRO A 24 1.51 25.85 19.00
CA PRO A 24 1.69 24.46 19.31
C PRO A 24 3.17 24.20 19.54
N SER A 25 3.51 23.44 20.57
CA SER A 25 4.90 23.13 20.88
C SER A 25 5.59 22.60 19.60
N SER A 26 6.79 23.06 19.34
CA SER A 26 7.58 22.57 18.19
C SER A 26 7.99 21.11 18.34
N GLU A 27 7.82 20.53 19.52
CA GLU A 27 8.06 19.12 19.77
C GLU A 27 6.78 18.31 19.46
N SER A 28 6.88 17.46 18.43
CA SER A 28 5.85 16.49 18.12
C SER A 28 5.78 15.43 19.22
N ILE A 29 4.60 15.20 19.79
CA ILE A 29 4.35 14.05 20.69
C ILE A 29 4.41 12.70 19.95
N PHE A 30 4.38 12.73 18.62
CA PHE A 30 4.56 11.55 17.81
C PHE A 30 6.03 11.34 17.48
N ASN A 31 6.47 10.10 17.54
CA ASN A 31 7.80 9.76 17.08
C ASN A 31 7.89 10.02 15.57
N THR A 32 8.57 11.09 15.18
CA THR A 32 8.77 11.48 13.78
C THR A 32 9.87 10.69 13.09
N ASN A 33 10.60 9.84 13.82
CA ASN A 33 11.56 8.94 13.21
C ASN A 33 10.79 7.91 12.38
N SER A 34 10.93 8.00 11.07
CA SER A 34 10.42 6.95 10.19
C SER A 34 11.07 5.63 10.57
N PRO A 35 10.31 4.53 10.75
CA PRO A 35 10.91 3.24 11.01
C PRO A 35 11.93 2.91 9.92
N GLU A 36 13.04 2.31 10.32
CA GLU A 36 14.08 1.92 9.37
C GLU A 36 13.48 0.96 8.34
N ARG A 37 13.63 1.33 7.06
CA ARG A 37 13.11 0.53 5.96
C ARG A 37 13.90 -0.76 5.83
N THR A 38 13.21 -1.88 5.76
CA THR A 38 13.80 -3.17 5.43
C THR A 38 14.34 -3.15 3.98
N ASP A 39 15.18 -4.11 3.63
CA ASP A 39 15.65 -4.23 2.25
C ASP A 39 14.50 -4.52 1.29
N PHE A 40 13.47 -5.24 1.76
CA PHE A 40 12.27 -5.45 0.97
C PHE A 40 11.50 -4.14 0.72
N ASP A 41 11.38 -3.26 1.70
CA ASP A 41 10.76 -1.95 1.50
C ASP A 41 11.53 -1.11 0.46
N LYS A 42 12.86 -1.13 0.52
CA LYS A 42 13.71 -0.45 -0.47
C LYS A 42 13.51 -1.01 -1.87
N TRP A 43 13.40 -2.33 -1.98
CA TRP A 43 13.14 -3.01 -3.24
C TRP A 43 11.75 -2.64 -3.80
N LEU A 44 10.71 -2.63 -2.97
CA LEU A 44 9.37 -2.19 -3.36
C LEU A 44 9.35 -0.74 -3.84
N LEU A 45 10.08 0.15 -3.17
CA LEU A 45 10.23 1.53 -3.64
C LEU A 45 10.83 1.59 -5.04
N THR A 46 11.88 0.82 -5.29
CA THR A 46 12.59 0.84 -6.57
C THR A 46 11.77 0.22 -7.69
N ASN A 47 11.00 -0.85 -7.41
CA ASN A 47 10.35 -1.65 -8.44
C ASN A 47 8.86 -1.35 -8.64
N TYR A 48 8.20 -0.73 -7.65
CA TYR A 48 6.76 -0.43 -7.68
C TYR A 48 6.45 1.05 -7.52
N THR A 49 6.96 1.66 -6.44
CA THR A 49 6.55 3.02 -6.08
C THR A 49 7.16 4.05 -7.01
N ASN A 50 8.48 4.05 -7.17
CA ASN A 50 9.16 5.05 -7.99
C ASN A 50 8.79 4.99 -9.48
N PRO A 51 8.80 3.79 -10.13
CA PRO A 51 8.49 3.71 -11.55
C PRO A 51 7.01 3.84 -11.87
N TYR A 52 6.11 3.34 -11.02
CA TYR A 52 4.69 3.18 -11.37
C TYR A 52 3.73 3.91 -10.43
N ASN A 53 4.23 4.49 -9.33
CA ASN A 53 3.42 5.09 -8.27
C ASN A 53 2.42 4.09 -7.66
N ILE A 54 2.86 2.85 -7.47
CA ILE A 54 2.09 1.78 -6.84
C ILE A 54 2.56 1.62 -5.40
N GLN A 55 1.63 1.68 -4.47
CA GLN A 55 1.84 1.33 -3.07
C GLN A 55 1.59 -0.17 -2.90
N PHE A 56 2.62 -0.90 -2.44
CA PHE A 56 2.53 -2.33 -2.21
C PHE A 56 2.48 -2.61 -0.71
N ASN A 57 1.32 -3.03 -0.20
CA ASN A 57 1.07 -3.29 1.20
C ASN A 57 1.15 -4.79 1.47
N TYR A 58 2.29 -5.24 1.95
CA TYR A 58 2.50 -6.62 2.40
C TYR A 58 2.25 -6.80 3.89
N LEU A 59 2.32 -5.71 4.66
CA LEU A 59 1.89 -5.69 6.04
C LEU A 59 0.38 -5.47 6.10
N TYR A 60 -0.28 -6.19 7.00
CA TYR A 60 -1.72 -6.06 7.18
C TYR A 60 -2.10 -4.63 7.56
N ASN A 61 -3.05 -4.07 6.84
CA ASN A 61 -3.62 -2.77 7.12
C ASN A 61 -5.14 -2.91 7.24
N ASP A 62 -5.63 -2.81 8.46
CA ASP A 62 -7.04 -2.93 8.82
C ASP A 62 -7.94 -1.87 8.14
N LYS A 63 -7.38 -0.71 7.85
CA LYS A 63 -8.11 0.39 7.18
C LYS A 63 -8.36 0.13 5.69
N LEU A 64 -7.58 -0.76 5.09
CA LEU A 64 -7.68 -1.14 3.67
C LEU A 64 -8.33 -2.51 3.49
N SER A 65 -8.70 -3.18 4.57
CA SER A 65 -9.33 -4.49 4.56
C SER A 65 -10.77 -4.35 4.99
N ASP A 66 -11.64 -5.16 4.40
CA ASP A 66 -13.02 -5.25 4.87
C ASP A 66 -13.05 -5.92 6.25
N ASN A 67 -13.52 -5.18 7.25
CA ASN A 67 -13.62 -5.68 8.63
C ASN A 67 -14.73 -6.71 8.84
N TYR A 68 -15.49 -7.01 7.80
CA TYR A 68 -16.55 -8.04 7.86
C TYR A 68 -15.96 -9.46 7.94
N TYR A 69 -14.76 -9.66 7.43
CA TYR A 69 -14.11 -10.97 7.37
C TYR A 69 -12.92 -11.07 8.34
N ASN A 70 -12.79 -12.24 8.96
CA ASN A 70 -11.62 -12.54 9.78
C ASN A 70 -10.49 -13.05 8.88
N VAL A 71 -9.56 -12.18 8.56
CA VAL A 71 -8.40 -12.49 7.72
C VAL A 71 -7.10 -12.45 8.51
N ILE A 72 -6.07 -13.14 8.04
CA ILE A 72 -4.74 -13.13 8.66
C ILE A 72 -3.71 -12.47 7.74
N PRO A 73 -2.65 -11.87 8.31
CA PRO A 73 -1.59 -11.25 7.54
C PRO A 73 -0.88 -12.22 6.60
N ALA A 74 -0.38 -11.70 5.49
CA ALA A 74 0.50 -12.44 4.60
C ALA A 74 1.88 -12.63 5.23
N GLY A 75 2.46 -13.82 5.10
CA GLY A 75 3.82 -14.13 5.53
C GLY A 75 4.85 -13.36 4.70
N ALA A 76 5.95 -12.93 5.33
CA ALA A 76 6.97 -12.12 4.66
C ALA A 76 7.60 -12.81 3.42
N GLY A 77 7.91 -14.10 3.51
CA GLY A 77 8.45 -14.88 2.38
C GLY A 77 7.48 -14.96 1.20
N ASN A 78 6.21 -15.28 1.49
CA ASN A 78 5.17 -15.36 0.48
C ASN A 78 4.87 -13.99 -0.15
N SER A 79 4.93 -12.93 0.65
CA SER A 79 4.75 -11.55 0.16
C SER A 79 5.85 -11.13 -0.79
N LYS A 80 7.10 -11.49 -0.50
CA LYS A 80 8.25 -11.25 -1.39
C LYS A 80 8.08 -11.99 -2.72
N ALA A 81 7.75 -13.28 -2.66
CA ALA A 81 7.52 -14.09 -3.85
C ALA A 81 6.38 -13.53 -4.71
N MET A 82 5.25 -13.14 -4.08
CA MET A 82 4.13 -12.53 -4.79
C MET A 82 4.53 -11.20 -5.44
N ALA A 83 5.32 -10.38 -4.77
CA ALA A 83 5.80 -9.13 -5.35
C ALA A 83 6.68 -9.35 -6.59
N ILE A 84 7.59 -10.33 -6.56
CA ILE A 84 8.40 -10.69 -7.73
C ILE A 84 7.50 -11.21 -8.87
N LEU A 85 6.57 -12.08 -8.54
CA LEU A 85 5.65 -12.67 -9.51
C LEU A 85 4.81 -11.59 -10.21
N LEU A 86 4.17 -10.71 -9.46
CA LEU A 86 3.37 -9.62 -10.01
C LEU A 86 4.19 -8.65 -10.85
N LYS A 87 5.41 -8.35 -10.40
CA LYS A 87 6.29 -7.52 -11.21
C LYS A 87 6.53 -8.15 -12.57
N HIS A 88 6.92 -9.41 -12.60
CA HIS A 88 7.32 -10.09 -13.82
C HIS A 88 6.14 -10.38 -14.76
N VAL A 89 5.04 -10.98 -14.24
CA VAL A 89 3.92 -11.42 -15.11
C VAL A 89 2.98 -10.29 -15.48
N TRP A 90 3.00 -9.19 -14.76
CA TRP A 90 2.09 -8.07 -15.00
C TRP A 90 2.85 -6.79 -15.39
N LEU A 91 3.64 -6.20 -14.48
CA LEU A 91 4.23 -4.88 -14.74
C LEU A 91 5.26 -4.91 -15.87
N ASP A 92 6.17 -5.88 -15.86
CA ASP A 92 7.22 -5.98 -16.91
C ASP A 92 6.59 -6.36 -18.26
N ALA A 93 5.64 -7.30 -18.28
CA ALA A 93 4.96 -7.71 -19.49
C ALA A 93 4.19 -6.56 -20.15
N TYR A 94 3.43 -5.78 -19.37
CA TYR A 94 2.73 -4.61 -19.91
C TYR A 94 3.68 -3.47 -20.27
N THR A 95 4.76 -3.31 -19.52
CA THR A 95 5.78 -2.30 -19.84
C THR A 95 6.47 -2.60 -21.16
N GLU A 96 6.75 -3.87 -21.44
CA GLU A 96 7.36 -4.31 -22.71
C GLU A 96 6.44 -4.05 -23.92
N VAL A 97 5.14 -4.33 -23.76
CA VAL A 97 4.18 -4.25 -24.88
C VAL A 97 3.63 -2.83 -25.06
N ALA A 98 3.30 -2.15 -23.97
CA ALA A 98 2.57 -0.87 -24.00
C ALA A 98 3.39 0.34 -23.53
N GLY A 99 4.57 0.09 -22.96
CA GLY A 99 5.44 1.11 -22.41
C GLY A 99 5.14 1.46 -20.95
N ALA A 100 6.15 1.99 -20.26
CA ALA A 100 6.08 2.32 -18.83
C ALA A 100 5.03 3.41 -18.52
N ASP A 101 4.84 4.38 -19.40
CA ASP A 101 3.87 5.46 -19.21
C ASP A 101 2.43 4.96 -19.24
N PHE A 102 2.16 3.94 -20.07
CA PHE A 102 0.86 3.27 -20.08
C PHE A 102 0.59 2.61 -18.72
N VAL A 103 1.54 1.81 -18.22
CA VAL A 103 1.40 1.15 -16.92
C VAL A 103 1.22 2.18 -15.81
N LYS A 104 2.04 3.23 -15.79
CA LYS A 104 1.97 4.31 -14.82
C LYS A 104 0.60 5.01 -14.78
N SER A 105 -0.02 5.15 -15.94
CA SER A 105 -1.32 5.83 -16.07
C SER A 105 -2.51 4.95 -15.74
N ASN A 106 -2.40 3.63 -15.97
CA ASN A 106 -3.53 2.70 -15.94
C ASN A 106 -3.45 1.63 -14.84
N ALA A 107 -2.29 1.46 -14.19
CA ALA A 107 -2.14 0.49 -13.12
C ALA A 107 -2.91 0.89 -11.85
N PHE A 108 -3.27 -0.12 -11.05
CA PHE A 108 -3.80 0.09 -9.71
C PHE A 108 -2.82 0.89 -8.85
N ARG A 109 -3.34 1.71 -7.95
CA ARG A 109 -2.51 2.52 -7.06
C ARG A 109 -2.10 1.79 -5.79
N VAL A 110 -2.91 0.82 -5.38
CA VAL A 110 -2.70 0.07 -4.14
C VAL A 110 -2.83 -1.41 -4.41
N ILE A 111 -1.85 -2.18 -3.95
CA ILE A 111 -1.91 -3.63 -3.87
C ILE A 111 -1.86 -4.02 -2.40
N GLN A 112 -2.86 -4.74 -1.92
CA GLN A 112 -2.95 -5.25 -0.57
C GLN A 112 -2.83 -6.78 -0.60
N LEU A 113 -1.97 -7.34 0.25
CA LEU A 113 -1.82 -8.78 0.40
C LEU A 113 -2.47 -9.28 1.69
N ILE A 114 -3.26 -10.34 1.57
CA ILE A 114 -3.91 -11.04 2.68
C ILE A 114 -3.48 -12.51 2.68
N GLY A 115 -3.09 -13.02 3.84
CA GLY A 115 -2.55 -14.36 3.97
C GLY A 115 -3.56 -15.48 3.85
N SER A 116 -4.75 -15.29 4.43
CA SER A 116 -5.82 -16.29 4.42
C SER A 116 -6.72 -16.17 3.18
N PRO A 117 -7.50 -17.21 2.87
CA PRO A 117 -8.66 -17.05 1.99
C PRO A 117 -9.70 -16.10 2.60
N GLU A 118 -10.48 -15.50 1.72
CA GLU A 118 -11.76 -14.87 2.01
C GLU A 118 -12.87 -15.73 1.42
N TYR A 119 -14.01 -15.79 2.09
CA TYR A 119 -15.16 -16.57 1.62
C TYR A 119 -16.34 -15.63 1.37
N ASP A 120 -16.99 -15.77 0.23
CA ASP A 120 -18.23 -15.07 -0.03
C ASP A 120 -19.39 -15.61 0.83
N GLY A 121 -20.53 -14.93 0.81
CA GLY A 121 -21.71 -15.36 1.56
C GLY A 121 -22.28 -16.74 1.14
N GLN A 122 -21.75 -17.36 0.09
CA GLN A 122 -22.12 -18.68 -0.42
C GLN A 122 -21.07 -19.75 -0.12
N GLY A 123 -19.97 -19.38 0.53
CA GLY A 123 -18.88 -20.28 0.89
C GLY A 123 -17.85 -20.51 -0.21
N SER A 124 -17.90 -19.75 -1.30
CA SER A 124 -16.86 -19.79 -2.35
C SER A 124 -15.65 -18.98 -1.94
N ILE A 125 -14.47 -19.44 -2.37
CA ILE A 125 -13.22 -18.76 -2.07
C ILE A 125 -13.04 -17.56 -3.02
N VAL A 126 -12.82 -16.39 -2.45
CA VAL A 126 -12.45 -15.18 -3.17
C VAL A 126 -10.92 -15.12 -3.28
N LEU A 127 -10.40 -15.10 -4.50
CA LEU A 127 -8.95 -15.03 -4.76
C LEU A 127 -8.41 -13.60 -4.76
N GLY A 128 -9.26 -12.65 -5.10
CA GLY A 128 -8.91 -11.23 -5.08
C GLY A 128 -10.11 -10.36 -5.39
N THR A 129 -10.03 -9.13 -4.95
CA THR A 129 -11.02 -8.08 -5.24
C THR A 129 -10.33 -6.89 -5.90
N ALA A 130 -11.07 -6.19 -6.77
CA ALA A 130 -10.64 -4.94 -7.37
C ALA A 130 -11.66 -3.85 -7.04
N GLU A 131 -11.22 -2.84 -6.31
CA GLU A 131 -12.09 -1.79 -5.80
C GLU A 131 -11.90 -0.51 -6.60
N GLY A 132 -12.90 -0.16 -7.39
CA GLY A 132 -12.96 1.11 -8.12
C GLY A 132 -11.79 1.38 -9.09
N GLY A 133 -11.02 0.34 -9.47
CA GLY A 133 -9.81 0.50 -10.28
C GLY A 133 -8.62 1.14 -9.54
N ILE A 134 -8.75 1.38 -8.24
CA ILE A 134 -7.72 2.03 -7.43
C ILE A 134 -6.92 0.99 -6.63
N GLN A 135 -7.61 0.04 -6.01
CA GLN A 135 -7.03 -0.98 -5.14
C GLN A 135 -7.31 -2.39 -5.68
N VAL A 136 -6.32 -3.25 -5.54
CA VAL A 136 -6.45 -4.70 -5.68
C VAL A 136 -6.04 -5.34 -4.37
N THR A 137 -6.90 -6.20 -3.84
CA THR A 137 -6.60 -7.04 -2.68
C THR A 137 -6.47 -8.48 -3.14
N LEU A 138 -5.36 -9.14 -2.79
CA LEU A 138 -5.08 -10.53 -3.13
C LEU A 138 -5.11 -11.37 -1.88
N PHE A 139 -5.88 -12.46 -1.91
CA PHE A 139 -6.06 -13.39 -0.79
C PHE A 139 -5.24 -14.67 -0.98
N ARG A 140 -5.17 -15.51 0.04
CA ARG A 140 -4.49 -16.81 0.05
C ARG A 140 -2.97 -16.75 -0.16
N ILE A 141 -2.35 -15.63 0.14
CA ILE A 141 -0.91 -15.47 -0.11
C ILE A 141 -0.07 -16.50 0.66
N ASN A 142 -0.54 -16.93 1.85
CA ASN A 142 0.17 -17.93 2.64
C ASN A 142 0.09 -19.35 2.08
N GLU A 143 -0.80 -19.60 1.13
CA GLU A 143 -0.91 -20.89 0.44
C GLU A 143 0.00 -20.99 -0.79
N LEU A 144 0.71 -19.92 -1.12
CA LEU A 144 1.69 -19.95 -2.19
C LEU A 144 2.85 -20.90 -1.82
N ASP A 145 3.03 -21.96 -2.59
CA ASP A 145 4.11 -22.91 -2.38
C ASP A 145 5.43 -22.35 -2.93
N LEU A 146 6.28 -21.88 -2.02
CA LEU A 146 7.56 -21.26 -2.38
C LEU A 146 8.56 -22.25 -3.00
N ASN A 147 8.35 -23.56 -2.83
CA ASN A 147 9.22 -24.59 -3.39
C ASN A 147 8.81 -25.00 -4.82
N HIS A 148 7.57 -24.74 -5.20
CA HIS A 148 6.99 -25.16 -6.46
C HIS A 148 6.35 -23.99 -7.23
N ILE A 149 6.91 -22.83 -7.15
CA ILE A 149 6.50 -21.68 -7.99
C ILE A 149 6.98 -21.94 -9.44
N TYR A 150 6.74 -23.11 -9.93
CA TYR A 150 6.93 -23.46 -11.33
C TYR A 150 5.59 -23.40 -12.02
N VAL A 151 5.51 -22.63 -13.09
CA VAL A 151 4.47 -22.86 -14.10
C VAL A 151 4.56 -24.34 -14.46
N ASN A 152 3.45 -25.04 -14.29
CA ASN A 152 3.36 -26.47 -14.56
C ASN A 152 4.16 -26.84 -15.82
N GLN A 153 5.08 -27.79 -15.70
CA GLN A 153 6.01 -28.13 -16.79
C GLN A 153 5.28 -28.56 -18.08
N ASP A 154 4.04 -28.99 -17.96
CA ASP A 154 3.18 -29.45 -19.05
C ASP A 154 2.31 -28.32 -19.65
N SER A 155 2.43 -27.09 -19.18
CA SER A 155 1.68 -25.96 -19.74
C SER A 155 2.21 -25.61 -21.14
N PRO A 156 1.34 -25.55 -22.16
CA PRO A 156 1.73 -25.12 -23.52
C PRO A 156 2.22 -23.66 -23.56
N TYR A 157 1.98 -22.89 -22.49
CA TYR A 157 2.43 -21.51 -22.31
C TYR A 157 3.76 -21.40 -21.56
N ARG A 158 4.46 -22.50 -21.34
CA ARG A 158 5.78 -22.47 -20.72
C ARG A 158 6.77 -21.74 -21.65
N SER A 159 7.16 -20.54 -21.27
CA SER A 159 8.38 -19.94 -21.81
C SER A 159 9.57 -20.81 -21.40
N LYS A 160 10.46 -21.12 -22.34
CA LYS A 160 11.72 -21.83 -22.06
C LYS A 160 12.60 -21.06 -21.09
N ASP A 161 12.29 -19.79 -20.89
CA ASP A 161 12.98 -18.82 -20.05
C ASP A 161 12.22 -18.53 -18.75
N ALA A 162 11.33 -19.46 -18.30
CA ALA A 162 10.70 -19.34 -16.98
C ALA A 162 11.80 -19.26 -15.92
N LEU A 163 12.10 -18.04 -15.51
CA LEU A 163 13.07 -17.73 -14.47
C LEU A 163 12.69 -18.47 -13.20
N PRO A 164 13.61 -19.24 -12.61
CA PRO A 164 13.42 -19.63 -11.22
C PRO A 164 13.26 -18.34 -10.43
N LEU A 165 12.23 -18.28 -9.58
CA LEU A 165 12.10 -17.20 -8.61
C LEU A 165 13.29 -17.33 -7.66
N ASP A 166 14.38 -16.65 -7.99
CA ASP A 166 15.52 -16.56 -7.08
C ASP A 166 15.14 -15.62 -5.95
N LEU A 167 14.69 -16.22 -4.85
CA LEU A 167 14.35 -15.48 -3.62
C LEU A 167 15.59 -14.85 -2.97
N ASN A 168 16.80 -15.09 -3.49
CA ASN A 168 18.05 -14.46 -3.07
C ASN A 168 18.35 -13.17 -3.85
N TYR A 169 17.44 -12.69 -4.63
CA TYR A 169 17.60 -11.48 -5.45
C TYR A 169 17.58 -10.17 -4.64
N TRP A 170 17.71 -10.28 -3.31
CA TRP A 170 17.67 -9.13 -2.37
C TRP A 170 19.05 -8.70 -1.92
#